data_d37b33d20e98a0170de7f220b6cf41e9
#
_entry.id   d37b33d20e98a0170de7f220b6cf41e9
#
_cell.length_a   1.000
_cell.length_b   1.000
_cell.length_c   1.000
_cell.angle_alpha   90.00
_cell.angle_beta   90.00
_cell.angle_gamma   90.00
#
_symmetry.space_group_name_H-M   'P 1'
#
loop_
_entity.id
_entity.type
_entity.pdbx_description
1 polymer ?
#
loop_
_entity_poly.entity_id
_entity_poly.type
_entity_poly.pdbx_seq_one_letter_code
_entity_poly.pdbx_strand_id
1 'polypeptide(L)'
;KLDPMNVLAFDTCFGACSAAVLLQDGVEERLIWRYEEMTTGQAERLIPMIGEVLQEVGRKLQSLDAIVVTEGPGTFTGTRIGIAAARGFALASKLPIRATTSLHVMAHRAARELGGVPADHGLAVCVDARAGQVFVQLFEPTSVEPLNEAAVLAPEAAAGLSPGQPLFCVGSGAAI
;
A
#
# COMPACT_ATOMS: atom_id res chain seq x y z
N LYS A 1 -13.48 3.02 -18.26
CA LYS A 1 -13.37 1.59 -17.91
C LYS A 1 -11.93 1.21 -18.12
N LEU A 2 -11.22 0.87 -17.05
CA LEU A 2 -9.86 0.36 -17.20
C LEU A 2 -9.92 -1.01 -17.89
N ASP A 3 -9.00 -1.26 -18.82
CA ASP A 3 -8.87 -2.58 -19.42
C ASP A 3 -8.53 -3.61 -18.31
N PRO A 4 -9.04 -4.84 -18.41
CA PRO A 4 -8.71 -5.88 -17.45
C PRO A 4 -7.20 -6.05 -17.35
N MET A 5 -6.67 -6.04 -16.13
CA MET A 5 -5.22 -6.03 -15.89
C MET A 5 -4.86 -7.08 -14.85
N ASN A 6 -3.95 -7.98 -15.20
CA ASN A 6 -3.39 -8.99 -14.29
C ASN A 6 -2.13 -8.42 -13.64
N VAL A 7 -2.13 -8.28 -12.34
CA VAL A 7 -1.04 -7.60 -11.64
C VAL A 7 -0.46 -8.40 -10.49
N LEU A 8 0.84 -8.28 -10.30
CA LEU A 8 1.54 -8.63 -9.06
C LEU A 8 1.70 -7.37 -8.23
N ALA A 9 1.23 -7.38 -6.99
CA ALA A 9 1.43 -6.29 -6.03
C ALA A 9 2.18 -6.79 -4.80
N PHE A 10 3.04 -5.95 -4.19
CA PHE A 10 3.70 -6.27 -2.93
C PHE A 10 4.13 -5.02 -2.16
N ASP A 11 4.25 -5.19 -0.85
CA ASP A 11 4.66 -4.17 0.10
C ASP A 11 5.58 -4.71 1.19
N THR A 12 6.57 -3.90 1.55
CA THR A 12 7.51 -4.15 2.65
C THR A 12 7.82 -2.88 3.45
N CYS A 13 6.99 -1.84 3.30
CA CYS A 13 7.30 -0.51 3.83
C CYS A 13 7.28 -0.42 5.35
N PHE A 14 6.42 -1.20 6.00
CA PHE A 14 6.27 -1.17 7.46
C PHE A 14 6.58 -2.52 8.11
N GLY A 15 5.92 -2.81 9.24
CA GLY A 15 6.12 -4.00 10.04
C GLY A 15 5.47 -5.27 9.47
N ALA A 16 5.51 -5.44 8.15
CA ALA A 16 4.98 -6.62 7.47
C ALA A 16 5.69 -6.85 6.14
N CYS A 17 5.47 -8.03 5.58
CA CYS A 17 5.73 -8.37 4.20
C CYS A 17 4.42 -8.87 3.58
N SER A 18 4.05 -8.34 2.43
CA SER A 18 2.84 -8.78 1.72
C SER A 18 3.07 -8.90 0.22
N ALA A 19 2.36 -9.85 -0.39
CA ALA A 19 2.30 -10.01 -1.84
C ALA A 19 0.91 -10.47 -2.26
N ALA A 20 0.47 -10.02 -3.42
CA ALA A 20 -0.82 -10.37 -4.00
C ALA A 20 -0.73 -10.51 -5.51
N VAL A 21 -1.53 -11.39 -6.08
CA VAL A 21 -1.79 -11.44 -7.52
C VAL A 21 -3.29 -11.23 -7.74
N LEU A 22 -3.63 -10.25 -8.54
CA LEU A 22 -4.97 -10.00 -9.04
C LEU A 22 -5.03 -10.44 -10.50
N LEU A 23 -5.96 -11.32 -10.81
CA LEU A 23 -6.28 -11.72 -12.18
C LEU A 23 -7.69 -11.22 -12.50
N GLN A 24 -7.81 -10.56 -13.65
CA GLN A 24 -9.10 -10.14 -14.22
C GLN A 24 -9.31 -10.87 -15.53
N ASP A 25 -10.25 -11.79 -15.55
CA ASP A 25 -10.65 -12.56 -16.74
C ASP A 25 -12.11 -12.22 -17.10
N GLY A 26 -12.28 -11.23 -17.96
CA GLY A 26 -13.58 -10.71 -18.33
C GLY A 26 -14.31 -10.06 -17.14
N VAL A 27 -15.34 -10.75 -16.60
CA VAL A 27 -16.15 -10.27 -15.46
C VAL A 27 -15.65 -10.90 -14.14
N GLU A 28 -14.90 -11.98 -14.22
CA GLU A 28 -14.39 -12.67 -13.04
C GLU A 28 -13.09 -12.03 -12.55
N GLU A 29 -13.01 -11.86 -11.24
CA GLU A 29 -11.85 -11.34 -10.55
C GLU A 29 -11.37 -12.38 -9.54
N ARG A 30 -10.08 -12.74 -9.61
CA ARG A 30 -9.45 -13.67 -8.68
C ARG A 30 -8.28 -12.97 -8.00
N LEU A 31 -8.36 -12.84 -6.67
CA LEU A 31 -7.32 -12.27 -5.83
C LEU A 31 -6.73 -13.36 -4.94
N ILE A 32 -5.42 -13.59 -5.04
CA ILE A 32 -4.64 -14.41 -4.12
C ILE A 32 -3.62 -13.51 -3.44
N TRP A 33 -3.52 -13.62 -2.13
CA TRP A 33 -2.62 -12.77 -1.36
C TRP A 33 -2.00 -13.51 -0.17
N ARG A 34 -0.87 -12.98 0.31
CA ARG A 34 -0.18 -13.37 1.54
C ARG A 34 0.20 -12.12 2.31
N TYR A 35 0.16 -12.23 3.63
CA TYR A 35 0.54 -11.18 4.56
C TYR A 35 1.17 -11.82 5.79
N GLU A 36 2.33 -11.33 6.18
CA GLU A 36 3.03 -11.77 7.39
C GLU A 36 3.55 -10.55 8.15
N GLU A 37 3.14 -10.43 9.41
CA GLU A 37 3.72 -9.43 10.31
C GLU A 37 5.15 -9.81 10.64
N MET A 38 6.06 -8.85 10.51
CA MET A 38 7.47 -9.05 10.82
C MET A 38 8.19 -7.72 11.03
N THR A 39 9.06 -7.68 12.01
CA THR A 39 9.90 -6.51 12.26
C THR A 39 11.21 -6.53 11.47
N THR A 40 11.65 -7.71 11.05
CA THR A 40 12.88 -7.98 10.27
C THR A 40 12.65 -9.19 9.37
N GLY A 41 13.49 -9.40 8.35
CA GLY A 41 13.41 -10.57 7.48
C GLY A 41 12.61 -10.36 6.19
N GLN A 42 12.13 -9.14 5.91
CA GLN A 42 11.36 -8.86 4.70
C GLN A 42 12.15 -9.19 3.41
N ALA A 43 13.47 -9.00 3.42
CA ALA A 43 14.29 -9.28 2.25
C ALA A 43 14.33 -10.77 1.89
N GLU A 44 14.43 -11.63 2.90
CA GLU A 44 14.46 -13.08 2.76
C GLU A 44 13.07 -13.64 2.43
N ARG A 45 12.01 -12.98 2.95
CA ARG A 45 10.64 -13.49 2.84
C ARG A 45 9.92 -13.07 1.56
N LEU A 46 10.20 -11.89 1.01
CA LEU A 46 9.45 -11.32 -0.10
C LEU A 46 9.47 -12.21 -1.35
N ILE A 47 10.63 -12.66 -1.78
CA ILE A 47 10.76 -13.45 -3.02
C ILE A 47 10.06 -14.82 -2.90
N PRO A 48 10.22 -15.61 -1.81
CA PRO A 48 9.44 -16.80 -1.57
C PRO A 48 7.92 -16.53 -1.57
N MET A 49 7.46 -15.48 -0.89
CA MET A 49 6.04 -15.11 -0.81
C MET A 49 5.44 -14.81 -2.19
N ILE A 50 6.18 -14.07 -3.04
CA ILE A 50 5.78 -13.82 -4.43
C ILE A 50 5.68 -15.13 -5.21
N GLY A 51 6.65 -16.05 -5.02
CA GLY A 51 6.61 -17.38 -5.63
C GLY A 51 5.36 -18.17 -5.24
N GLU A 52 4.98 -18.14 -3.97
CA GLU A 52 3.78 -18.83 -3.44
C GLU A 52 2.49 -18.30 -4.09
N VAL A 53 2.28 -16.99 -4.16
CA VAL A 53 1.06 -16.44 -4.77
C VAL A 53 1.00 -16.70 -6.28
N LEU A 54 2.14 -16.62 -6.99
CA LEU A 54 2.21 -16.95 -8.41
C LEU A 54 1.92 -18.43 -8.67
N GLN A 55 2.47 -19.32 -7.84
CA GLN A 55 2.21 -20.76 -7.93
C GLN A 55 0.74 -21.09 -7.71
N GLU A 56 0.11 -20.50 -6.70
CA GLU A 56 -1.29 -20.74 -6.36
C GLU A 56 -2.26 -20.28 -7.45
N VAL A 57 -1.97 -19.16 -8.12
CA VAL A 57 -2.77 -18.72 -9.27
C VAL A 57 -2.44 -19.51 -10.55
N GLY A 58 -1.38 -20.32 -10.55
CA GLY A 58 -0.93 -21.06 -11.74
C GLY A 58 -0.40 -20.16 -12.85
N ARG A 59 0.20 -19.02 -12.50
CA ARG A 59 0.73 -18.04 -13.46
C ARG A 59 2.24 -17.84 -13.29
N LYS A 60 2.89 -17.52 -14.40
CA LYS A 60 4.27 -17.04 -14.40
C LYS A 60 4.29 -15.51 -14.37
N LEU A 61 5.31 -14.91 -13.78
CA LEU A 61 5.46 -13.46 -13.74
C LEU A 61 5.30 -12.80 -15.12
N GLN A 62 5.90 -13.40 -16.16
CA GLN A 62 5.87 -12.88 -17.53
C GLN A 62 4.48 -12.90 -18.19
N SER A 63 3.50 -13.59 -17.60
CA SER A 63 2.11 -13.63 -18.08
C SER A 63 1.21 -12.58 -17.43
N LEU A 64 1.77 -11.74 -16.59
CA LEU A 64 1.06 -10.61 -15.99
C LEU A 64 1.26 -9.34 -16.83
N ASP A 65 0.52 -8.30 -16.51
CA ASP A 65 0.51 -7.03 -17.26
C ASP A 65 1.32 -5.94 -16.56
N ALA A 66 1.45 -5.98 -15.23
CA ALA A 66 2.22 -5.00 -14.47
C ALA A 66 2.66 -5.53 -13.10
N ILE A 67 3.66 -4.83 -12.53
CA ILE A 67 4.09 -4.94 -11.15
C ILE A 67 3.66 -3.68 -10.41
N VAL A 68 2.99 -3.83 -9.27
CA VAL A 68 2.60 -2.74 -8.38
C VAL A 68 3.43 -2.83 -7.10
N VAL A 69 4.00 -1.71 -6.67
CA VAL A 69 4.84 -1.65 -5.47
C VAL A 69 4.55 -0.39 -4.68
N THR A 70 4.61 -0.48 -3.36
CA THR A 70 4.59 0.70 -2.50
C THR A 70 5.98 1.35 -2.49
N GLU A 71 6.02 2.66 -2.68
CA GLU A 71 7.25 3.45 -2.69
C GLU A 71 7.52 4.21 -1.38
N GLY A 72 6.74 3.91 -0.35
CA GLY A 72 6.76 4.59 0.92
C GLY A 72 5.56 5.54 1.12
N PRO A 73 5.56 6.32 2.19
CA PRO A 73 6.55 6.33 3.26
C PRO A 73 6.60 5.02 4.04
N GLY A 74 7.72 4.79 4.73
CA GLY A 74 7.94 3.59 5.52
C GLY A 74 9.33 3.51 6.13
N THR A 75 9.70 2.34 6.62
CA THR A 75 11.06 2.11 7.10
C THR A 75 12.06 2.24 5.96
N PHE A 76 13.23 2.79 6.26
CA PHE A 76 14.29 2.98 5.28
C PHE A 76 14.68 1.68 4.53
N THR A 77 14.79 0.59 5.26
CA THR A 77 15.16 -0.72 4.71
C THR A 77 14.00 -1.34 3.94
N GLY A 78 12.81 -1.38 4.53
CA GLY A 78 11.63 -2.00 3.93
C GLY A 78 11.26 -1.38 2.58
N THR A 79 11.19 -0.06 2.49
CA THR A 79 10.91 0.64 1.25
C THR A 79 11.91 0.27 0.14
N ARG A 80 13.20 0.17 0.47
CA ARG A 80 14.24 -0.19 -0.50
C ARG A 80 14.16 -1.64 -0.96
N ILE A 81 13.79 -2.57 -0.06
CA ILE A 81 13.60 -3.98 -0.41
C ILE A 81 12.53 -4.11 -1.50
N GLY A 82 11.36 -3.50 -1.28
CA GLY A 82 10.27 -3.53 -2.25
C GLY A 82 10.66 -2.93 -3.61
N ILE A 83 11.22 -1.72 -3.59
CA ILE A 83 11.64 -1.03 -4.82
C ILE A 83 12.71 -1.82 -5.57
N ALA A 84 13.70 -2.37 -4.87
CA ALA A 84 14.76 -3.18 -5.50
C ALA A 84 14.20 -4.46 -6.13
N ALA A 85 13.30 -5.15 -5.43
CA ALA A 85 12.61 -6.33 -5.97
C ALA A 85 11.78 -5.99 -7.21
N ALA A 86 10.99 -4.90 -7.17
CA ALA A 86 10.19 -4.45 -8.31
C ALA A 86 11.07 -4.18 -9.55
N ARG A 87 12.18 -3.48 -9.36
CA ARG A 87 13.15 -3.21 -10.45
C ARG A 87 13.77 -4.48 -11.00
N GLY A 88 14.17 -5.42 -10.13
CA GLY A 88 14.71 -6.71 -10.54
C GLY A 88 13.71 -7.53 -11.35
N PHE A 89 12.47 -7.62 -10.89
CA PHE A 89 11.41 -8.31 -11.61
C PHE A 89 11.06 -7.65 -12.93
N ALA A 90 10.95 -6.32 -12.97
CA ALA A 90 10.67 -5.58 -14.20
C ALA A 90 11.77 -5.78 -15.25
N LEU A 91 13.04 -5.76 -14.83
CA LEU A 91 14.18 -6.03 -15.71
C LEU A 91 14.11 -7.44 -16.29
N ALA A 92 13.78 -8.45 -15.48
CA ALA A 92 13.73 -9.85 -15.89
C ALA A 92 12.48 -10.19 -16.75
N SER A 93 11.35 -9.54 -16.50
CA SER A 93 10.07 -9.84 -17.15
C SER A 93 9.66 -8.86 -18.23
N LYS A 94 10.31 -7.68 -18.27
CA LYS A 94 9.95 -6.51 -19.11
C LYS A 94 8.56 -5.92 -18.78
N LEU A 95 8.02 -6.22 -17.60
CA LEU A 95 6.74 -5.66 -17.15
C LEU A 95 6.92 -4.21 -16.68
N PRO A 96 5.95 -3.35 -16.92
CA PRO A 96 5.94 -2.02 -16.35
C PRO A 96 5.75 -2.07 -14.83
N ILE A 97 6.42 -1.12 -14.13
CA ILE A 97 6.19 -0.88 -12.72
C ILE A 97 5.17 0.24 -12.56
N ARG A 98 4.25 0.05 -11.63
CA ARG A 98 3.36 1.08 -11.10
C ARG A 98 3.68 1.26 -9.62
N ALA A 99 3.84 2.49 -9.19
CA ALA A 99 4.09 2.81 -7.80
C ALA A 99 2.87 3.49 -7.17
N THR A 100 2.67 3.24 -5.89
CA THR A 100 1.70 3.95 -5.06
C THR A 100 2.28 4.17 -3.67
N THR A 101 1.72 5.11 -2.90
CA THR A 101 2.18 5.29 -1.52
C THR A 101 1.60 4.23 -0.60
N SER A 102 2.34 3.86 0.45
CA SER A 102 1.84 2.96 1.49
C SER A 102 0.63 3.56 2.23
N LEU A 103 0.59 4.89 2.38
CA LEU A 103 -0.55 5.59 3.00
C LEU A 103 -1.81 5.51 2.13
N HIS A 104 -1.66 5.58 0.81
CA HIS A 104 -2.78 5.43 -0.13
C HIS A 104 -3.38 4.00 -0.07
N VAL A 105 -2.54 2.98 0.00
CA VAL A 105 -3.00 1.59 0.20
C VAL A 105 -3.76 1.45 1.53
N MET A 106 -3.26 2.05 2.61
CA MET A 106 -3.94 2.05 3.91
C MET A 106 -5.27 2.80 3.86
N ALA A 107 -5.36 3.92 3.14
CA ALA A 107 -6.60 4.66 2.96
C ALA A 107 -7.66 3.84 2.25
N HIS A 108 -7.31 3.16 1.16
CA HIS A 108 -8.22 2.25 0.45
C HIS A 108 -8.69 1.08 1.32
N ARG A 109 -7.79 0.49 2.10
CA ARG A 109 -8.15 -0.57 3.03
C ARG A 109 -9.13 -0.07 4.08
N ALA A 110 -8.84 1.08 4.70
CA ALA A 110 -9.70 1.66 5.73
C ALA A 110 -11.10 1.99 5.19
N ALA A 111 -11.20 2.65 4.04
CA ALA A 111 -12.48 2.95 3.42
C ALA A 111 -13.31 1.69 3.14
N ARG A 112 -12.66 0.62 2.68
CA ARG A 112 -13.32 -0.68 2.43
C ARG A 112 -13.78 -1.35 3.73
N GLU A 113 -12.96 -1.39 4.77
CA GLU A 113 -13.29 -2.01 6.07
C GLU A 113 -14.39 -1.26 6.82
N LEU A 114 -14.43 0.07 6.69
CA LEU A 114 -15.48 0.91 7.27
C LEU A 114 -16.79 0.89 6.47
N GLY A 115 -16.81 0.30 5.29
CA GLY A 115 -17.98 0.38 4.39
C GLY A 115 -18.18 1.78 3.80
N GLY A 116 -17.14 2.59 3.75
CA GLY A 116 -17.10 3.98 3.36
C GLY A 116 -16.82 4.92 4.54
N VAL A 117 -16.27 6.09 4.24
CA VAL A 117 -16.08 7.16 5.24
C VAL A 117 -17.29 8.09 5.18
N PRO A 118 -17.88 8.51 6.32
CA PRO A 118 -18.98 9.46 6.31
C PRO A 118 -18.62 10.75 5.56
N ALA A 119 -19.56 11.27 4.76
CA ALA A 119 -19.30 12.42 3.88
C ALA A 119 -18.99 13.73 4.63
N ASP A 120 -19.34 13.82 5.90
CA ASP A 120 -19.06 14.94 6.79
C ASP A 120 -17.69 14.82 7.50
N HIS A 121 -16.96 13.73 7.27
CA HIS A 121 -15.61 13.49 7.79
C HIS A 121 -14.58 13.49 6.68
N GLY A 122 -13.36 13.92 6.99
CA GLY A 122 -12.18 13.66 6.16
C GLY A 122 -11.55 12.31 6.51
N LEU A 123 -10.76 11.74 5.61
CA LEU A 123 -9.96 10.55 5.87
C LEU A 123 -8.49 10.96 6.01
N ALA A 124 -7.89 10.66 7.16
CA ALA A 124 -6.47 10.84 7.39
C ALA A 124 -5.80 9.49 7.66
N VAL A 125 -4.69 9.22 6.99
CA VAL A 125 -3.82 8.12 7.35
C VAL A 125 -2.63 8.67 8.11
N CYS A 126 -2.46 8.21 9.36
CA CYS A 126 -1.40 8.62 10.25
C CYS A 126 -0.61 7.38 10.70
N VAL A 127 0.69 7.33 10.40
CA VAL A 127 1.54 6.21 10.78
C VAL A 127 2.72 6.72 11.60
N ASP A 128 3.05 6.04 12.69
CA ASP A 128 4.20 6.37 13.52
C ASP A 128 5.48 6.40 12.68
N ALA A 129 6.10 7.57 12.57
CA ALA A 129 7.36 7.79 11.88
C ALA A 129 8.57 7.69 12.83
N ARG A 130 8.31 7.32 14.09
CA ARG A 130 9.26 7.33 15.21
C ARG A 130 9.71 8.74 15.62
N ALA A 131 10.49 8.82 16.72
CA ALA A 131 11.01 10.07 17.27
C ALA A 131 9.92 11.14 17.52
N GLY A 132 8.69 10.73 17.86
CA GLY A 132 7.58 11.65 18.15
C GLY A 132 7.00 12.32 16.90
N GLN A 133 7.18 11.74 15.74
CA GLN A 133 6.62 12.22 14.48
C GLN A 133 5.67 11.20 13.85
N VAL A 134 4.80 11.66 12.98
CA VAL A 134 3.90 10.81 12.19
C VAL A 134 4.05 11.10 10.71
N PHE A 135 4.01 10.04 9.90
CA PHE A 135 3.67 10.16 8.49
C PHE A 135 2.17 10.43 8.39
N VAL A 136 1.78 11.47 7.68
CA VAL A 136 0.38 11.83 7.54
C VAL A 136 0.05 12.22 6.11
N GLN A 137 -1.13 11.82 5.66
CA GLN A 137 -1.71 12.22 4.38
C GLN A 137 -3.23 12.25 4.51
N LEU A 138 -3.86 13.25 3.90
CA LEU A 138 -5.31 13.37 3.83
C LEU A 138 -5.82 12.82 2.50
N PHE A 139 -7.00 12.21 2.57
CA PHE A 139 -7.65 11.61 1.41
C PHE A 139 -9.11 12.07 1.30
N GLU A 140 -9.60 12.18 0.09
CA GLU A 140 -11.00 12.41 -0.19
C GLU A 140 -11.80 11.17 0.26
N PRO A 141 -12.86 11.34 1.09
CA PRO A 141 -13.51 10.20 1.74
C PRO A 141 -14.21 9.23 0.79
N THR A 142 -14.65 9.70 -0.39
CA THR A 142 -15.43 8.90 -1.33
C THR A 142 -14.54 8.22 -2.38
N SER A 143 -13.66 8.97 -3.01
CA SER A 143 -12.76 8.48 -4.07
C SER A 143 -11.46 7.89 -3.54
N VAL A 144 -11.11 8.23 -2.28
CA VAL A 144 -9.83 7.89 -1.64
C VAL A 144 -8.61 8.50 -2.36
N GLU A 145 -8.84 9.52 -3.19
CA GLU A 145 -7.75 10.24 -3.84
C GLU A 145 -7.00 11.14 -2.83
N PRO A 146 -5.67 11.26 -2.94
CA PRO A 146 -4.89 12.11 -2.05
C PRO A 146 -5.28 13.59 -2.20
N LEU A 147 -5.51 14.27 -1.08
CA LEU A 147 -5.78 15.72 -1.02
C LEU A 147 -4.51 16.56 -0.86
N ASN A 148 -3.42 15.95 -0.40
CA ASN A 148 -2.12 16.60 -0.20
C ASN A 148 -0.99 15.59 -0.40
N GLU A 149 0.24 16.08 -0.46
CA GLU A 149 1.42 15.23 -0.41
C GLU A 149 1.59 14.61 0.98
N ALA A 150 2.17 13.41 1.03
CA ALA A 150 2.54 12.77 2.30
C ALA A 150 3.59 13.60 3.03
N ALA A 151 3.37 13.88 4.32
CA ALA A 151 4.25 14.68 5.14
C ALA A 151 4.71 13.93 6.39
N VAL A 152 5.84 14.38 6.97
CA VAL A 152 6.29 13.99 8.31
C VAL A 152 6.09 15.17 9.22
N LEU A 153 5.24 15.04 10.22
CA LEU A 153 4.85 16.14 11.11
C LEU A 153 4.88 15.68 12.57
N ALA A 154 4.97 16.66 13.48
CA ALA A 154 4.60 16.44 14.88
C ALA A 154 3.08 16.17 14.97
N PRO A 155 2.59 15.36 15.94
CA PRO A 155 1.18 15.01 16.06
C PRO A 155 0.25 16.22 16.12
N GLU A 156 0.65 17.28 16.84
CA GLU A 156 -0.12 18.51 16.97
C GLU A 156 -0.29 19.24 15.63
N ALA A 157 0.78 19.24 14.80
CA ALA A 157 0.73 19.83 13.47
C ALA A 157 -0.11 18.98 12.50
N ALA A 158 -0.06 17.66 12.65
CA ALA A 158 -0.90 16.75 11.88
C ALA A 158 -2.40 16.93 12.19
N ALA A 159 -2.75 17.11 13.47
CA ALA A 159 -4.12 17.41 13.91
C ALA A 159 -4.65 18.74 13.34
N GLY A 160 -3.77 19.68 13.04
CA GLY A 160 -4.13 20.98 12.45
C GLY A 160 -4.36 20.97 10.93
N LEU A 161 -4.17 19.84 10.23
CA LEU A 161 -4.27 19.80 8.76
C LEU A 161 -5.69 20.00 8.21
N SER A 162 -6.73 19.75 9.04
CA SER A 162 -8.13 19.91 8.62
C SER A 162 -8.92 20.67 9.68
N PRO A 163 -8.72 22.00 9.79
CA PRO A 163 -9.42 22.78 10.79
C PRO A 163 -10.92 22.82 10.48
N GLY A 164 -11.73 22.42 11.47
CA GLY A 164 -13.19 22.54 11.41
C GLY A 164 -13.93 21.35 10.76
N GLN A 165 -13.21 20.32 10.30
CA GLN A 165 -13.82 19.08 9.82
C GLN A 165 -13.35 17.91 10.67
N PRO A 166 -14.24 17.03 11.17
CA PRO A 166 -13.85 15.80 11.84
C PRO A 166 -13.04 14.91 10.90
N LEU A 167 -12.00 14.25 11.43
CA LEU A 167 -11.18 13.31 10.68
C LEU A 167 -11.41 11.89 11.18
N PHE A 168 -11.65 10.98 10.23
CA PHE A 168 -11.40 9.56 10.45
C PHE A 168 -9.90 9.33 10.33
N CYS A 169 -9.25 9.08 11.45
CA CYS A 169 -7.81 8.87 11.51
C CYS A 169 -7.52 7.37 11.62
N VAL A 170 -6.73 6.83 10.71
CA VAL A 170 -6.35 5.41 10.66
C VAL A 170 -4.83 5.25 10.64
N GLY A 171 -4.36 4.10 11.13
CA GLY A 171 -2.94 3.77 11.19
C GLY A 171 -2.36 3.88 12.60
N SER A 172 -1.10 3.45 12.77
CA SER A 172 -0.44 3.35 14.08
C SER A 172 -0.16 4.71 14.75
N GLY A 173 -0.17 5.80 14.00
CA GLY A 173 -0.02 7.16 14.50
C GLY A 173 -1.32 7.84 14.94
N ALA A 174 -2.47 7.18 14.74
CA ALA A 174 -3.78 7.76 15.08
C ALA A 174 -4.03 7.85 16.61
N ALA A 175 -3.24 7.15 17.42
CA ALA A 175 -3.34 7.12 18.87
C ALA A 175 -2.21 7.91 19.58
N ILE A 176 -1.34 8.55 18.84
CA ILE A 176 -0.25 9.39 19.34
C ILE A 176 -0.75 10.83 19.47
#